data_38634aef37e475c1f8f832e8c05c0c14
#
_entry.id   38634aef37e475c1f8f832e8c05c0c14
#
_cell.length_a   1.000
_cell.length_b   1.000
_cell.length_c   1.000
_cell.angle_alpha   90.00
_cell.angle_beta   90.00
_cell.angle_gamma   90.00
#
_symmetry.space_group_name_H-M   'P 1'
#
loop_
_entity.id
_entity.type
_entity.pdbx_description
1 polymer ?
#
loop_
_entity_poly.entity_id
_entity_poly.type
_entity_poly.pdbx_seq_one_letter_code
_entity_poly.pdbx_strand_id
1 'polypeptide(L)'
;MTAEVAHAAEALRTSRPELLEEARLPPSSGRSPAPGTGAEAQRGPGRTSLGRTWGPFRYVMGAEKMREYAVAISGGVPSYLSTGLPEDLHPVLHDEAAAARSPWESLIAFPMFAVLFSIAPAQAALLDPAMEVDVFRVLHGEQEFEFRELLRPGDVLLTTGTLESRSARGNNELFVIRTDSVNQHGRLAVRGRFTAFVRG
;
A
#
# COMPACT_ATOMS: atom_id res chain seq x y z
N MET A 1 19.09 5.54 7.74
CA MET A 1 18.85 5.42 6.28
C MET A 1 20.02 4.63 5.73
N THR A 2 19.81 3.39 5.29
CA THR A 2 20.90 2.55 4.76
C THR A 2 21.28 3.01 3.33
N ALA A 3 22.53 2.76 2.94
CA ALA A 3 23.07 3.16 1.63
C ALA A 3 22.21 2.67 0.44
N GLU A 4 21.55 1.53 0.57
CA GLU A 4 20.63 0.97 -0.45
C GLU A 4 19.38 1.83 -0.68
N VAL A 5 18.81 2.43 0.37
CA VAL A 5 17.63 3.31 0.25
C VAL A 5 18.03 4.62 -0.42
N ALA A 6 19.25 5.11 -0.12
CA ALA A 6 19.80 6.29 -0.80
C ALA A 6 20.07 6.02 -2.28
N HIS A 7 20.57 4.82 -2.61
CA HIS A 7 20.85 4.41 -4.00
C HIS A 7 19.55 4.21 -4.81
N ALA A 8 18.51 3.60 -4.24
CA ALA A 8 17.21 3.45 -4.88
C ALA A 8 16.52 4.81 -5.10
N ALA A 9 16.63 5.73 -4.13
CA ALA A 9 16.12 7.09 -4.27
C ALA A 9 16.88 7.90 -5.32
N GLU A 10 18.20 7.69 -5.46
CA GLU A 10 19.04 8.33 -6.46
C GLU A 10 18.77 7.76 -7.87
N ALA A 11 18.54 6.46 -7.99
CA ALA A 11 18.13 5.82 -9.25
C ALA A 11 16.76 6.34 -9.73
N LEU A 12 15.83 6.62 -8.82
CA LEU A 12 14.54 7.26 -9.13
C LEU A 12 14.72 8.69 -9.64
N ARG A 13 15.69 9.45 -9.06
CA ARG A 13 15.98 10.83 -9.49
C ARG A 13 16.57 10.91 -10.88
N THR A 14 17.39 9.92 -11.27
CA THR A 14 18.11 9.92 -12.54
C THR A 14 17.34 9.31 -13.71
N SER A 15 16.44 8.34 -13.44
CA SER A 15 15.77 7.61 -14.52
C SER A 15 14.39 8.15 -14.93
N ARG A 16 13.73 8.93 -14.07
CA ARG A 16 12.43 9.54 -14.39
C ARG A 16 12.16 10.82 -13.59
N PRO A 17 12.72 11.95 -14.01
CA PRO A 17 12.47 13.25 -13.38
C PRO A 17 10.99 13.67 -13.40
N GLU A 18 10.20 13.24 -14.39
CA GLU A 18 8.77 13.53 -14.49
C GLU A 18 7.94 12.95 -13.34
N LEU A 19 8.31 11.77 -12.79
CA LEU A 19 7.60 11.19 -11.63
C LEU A 19 7.92 11.93 -10.33
N LEU A 20 9.07 12.61 -10.27
CA LEU A 20 9.44 13.49 -9.16
C LEU A 20 8.81 14.87 -9.28
N GLU A 21 8.53 15.34 -10.49
CA GLU A 21 7.81 16.59 -10.74
C GLU A 21 6.35 16.49 -10.32
N GLU A 22 5.66 15.36 -10.59
CA GLU A 22 4.32 15.07 -10.07
C GLU A 22 4.30 14.88 -8.54
N ALA A 23 5.42 14.49 -7.93
CA ALA A 23 5.56 14.31 -6.48
C ALA A 23 6.04 15.58 -5.75
N ARG A 24 6.44 16.64 -6.47
CA ARG A 24 6.80 17.92 -5.86
C ARG A 24 5.56 18.68 -5.44
N LEU A 25 5.35 18.73 -4.13
CA LEU A 25 4.45 19.70 -3.52
C LEU A 25 4.99 21.11 -3.79
N PRO A 26 4.11 22.09 -4.08
CA PRO A 26 4.51 23.49 -4.20
C PRO A 26 5.15 23.96 -2.87
N PRO A 27 6.13 24.88 -2.91
CA PRO A 27 6.78 25.37 -1.71
C PRO A 27 5.76 26.02 -0.79
N SER A 28 5.75 25.64 0.48
CA SER A 28 4.96 26.25 1.54
C SER A 28 5.38 27.71 1.70
N SER A 29 4.62 28.64 1.12
CA SER A 29 4.76 30.05 1.40
C SER A 29 4.26 30.35 2.82
N GLY A 30 5.19 30.47 3.75
CA GLY A 30 4.91 30.90 5.10
C GLY A 30 4.38 32.32 5.14
N ARG A 31 3.12 32.45 5.60
CA ARG A 31 2.61 33.65 6.28
C ARG A 31 1.55 33.23 7.27
N SER A 32 1.85 33.35 8.55
CA SER A 32 0.85 33.33 9.61
C SER A 32 -0.04 34.57 9.50
N PRO A 33 -1.36 34.43 9.49
CA PRO A 33 -2.25 35.54 9.80
C PRO A 33 -2.50 35.63 11.31
N ALA A 34 -2.54 36.86 11.80
CA ALA A 34 -2.84 37.25 13.17
C ALA A 34 -4.27 36.84 13.59
N PRO A 35 -4.59 36.76 14.90
CA PRO A 35 -5.86 36.29 15.43
C PRO A 35 -6.98 37.32 15.20
N GLY A 36 -7.95 36.97 14.37
CA GLY A 36 -9.22 37.69 14.19
C GLY A 36 -10.34 36.94 14.89
N THR A 37 -11.05 37.67 15.75
CA THR A 37 -12.21 37.29 16.54
C THR A 37 -13.42 36.92 15.70
N GLY A 38 -14.05 35.79 16.05
CA GLY A 38 -15.51 35.58 15.98
C GLY A 38 -16.06 35.11 14.65
N ALA A 39 -16.27 33.80 14.53
CA ALA A 39 -17.46 33.13 13.95
C ALA A 39 -17.35 31.64 14.20
N GLU A 40 -18.26 31.07 14.95
CA GLU A 40 -18.50 29.62 15.02
C GLU A 40 -18.94 29.15 13.62
N ALA A 41 -17.96 28.78 12.79
CA ALA A 41 -18.18 28.06 11.56
C ALA A 41 -18.19 26.56 11.91
N GLN A 42 -19.30 25.91 11.62
CA GLN A 42 -19.48 24.47 11.64
C GLN A 42 -18.26 23.81 11.01
N ARG A 43 -17.44 23.14 11.81
CA ARG A 43 -16.27 22.36 11.37
C ARG A 43 -16.79 21.09 10.70
N GLY A 44 -17.03 21.15 9.41
CA GLY A 44 -17.09 19.95 8.59
C GLY A 44 -15.71 19.26 8.60
N PRO A 45 -15.61 17.91 8.46
CA PRO A 45 -14.36 17.15 8.52
C PRO A 45 -13.32 17.79 7.58
N GLY A 46 -12.16 18.10 8.14
CA GLY A 46 -11.17 19.00 7.56
C GLY A 46 -10.68 18.58 6.18
N ARG A 47 -10.84 19.47 5.23
CA ARG A 47 -10.21 19.46 3.90
C ARG A 47 -8.66 19.46 3.96
N THR A 48 -8.09 19.64 5.14
CA THR A 48 -6.66 19.92 5.37
C THR A 48 -5.74 18.70 5.19
N SER A 49 -6.26 17.50 5.01
CA SER A 49 -5.47 16.27 4.94
C SER A 49 -5.40 15.62 3.55
N LEU A 50 -6.19 16.08 2.56
CA LEU A 50 -6.15 15.51 1.21
C LEU A 50 -4.78 15.69 0.57
N GLY A 51 -4.27 14.65 -0.06
CA GLY A 51 -2.93 14.61 -0.63
C GLY A 51 -1.83 14.32 0.38
N ARG A 52 -2.13 14.20 1.68
CA ARG A 52 -1.16 13.78 2.69
C ARG A 52 -0.64 12.38 2.39
N THR A 53 0.67 12.18 2.59
CA THR A 53 1.34 10.93 2.23
C THR A 53 2.01 10.26 3.43
N TRP A 54 2.12 8.92 3.38
CA TRP A 54 2.79 8.08 4.38
C TRP A 54 3.70 7.08 3.68
N GLY A 55 4.91 6.93 4.18
CA GLY A 55 5.93 6.05 3.61
C GLY A 55 7.10 6.83 2.99
N PRO A 56 7.90 6.19 2.10
CA PRO A 56 7.70 4.85 1.57
C PRO A 56 8.00 3.73 2.59
N PHE A 57 7.23 2.65 2.52
CA PHE A 57 7.45 1.42 3.27
C PHE A 57 8.10 0.38 2.36
N ARG A 58 9.22 -0.20 2.81
CA ARG A 58 9.97 -1.18 2.03
C ARG A 58 9.47 -2.60 2.35
N TYR A 59 9.21 -3.38 1.31
CA TYR A 59 8.89 -4.79 1.40
C TYR A 59 9.74 -5.60 0.42
N VAL A 60 10.27 -6.76 0.87
CA VAL A 60 11.01 -7.69 0.01
C VAL A 60 10.16 -8.93 -0.19
N MET A 61 9.93 -9.31 -1.44
CA MET A 61 9.14 -10.47 -1.82
C MET A 61 9.94 -11.74 -1.55
N GLY A 62 9.56 -12.50 -0.52
CA GLY A 62 10.16 -13.79 -0.20
C GLY A 62 9.39 -14.95 -0.82
N ALA A 63 10.09 -15.88 -1.50
CA ALA A 63 9.47 -17.07 -2.11
C ALA A 63 8.68 -17.91 -1.09
N GLU A 64 9.26 -18.10 0.11
CA GLU A 64 8.62 -18.85 1.18
C GLU A 64 7.31 -18.21 1.63
N LYS A 65 7.33 -16.89 1.87
CA LYS A 65 6.11 -16.15 2.25
C LYS A 65 5.04 -16.18 1.17
N MET A 66 5.43 -16.14 -0.11
CA MET A 66 4.50 -16.26 -1.23
C MET A 66 3.83 -17.64 -1.26
N ARG A 67 4.61 -18.71 -1.05
CA ARG A 67 4.09 -20.10 -0.94
C ARG A 67 3.15 -20.26 0.24
N GLU A 68 3.56 -19.82 1.45
CA GLU A 68 2.72 -19.87 2.65
C GLU A 68 1.37 -19.18 2.42
N TYR A 69 1.41 -17.99 1.82
CA TYR A 69 0.20 -17.23 1.54
C TYR A 69 -0.71 -17.97 0.55
N ALA A 70 -0.16 -18.47 -0.56
CA ALA A 70 -0.91 -19.21 -1.57
C ALA A 70 -1.59 -20.45 -0.97
N VAL A 71 -0.87 -21.20 -0.16
CA VAL A 71 -1.40 -22.38 0.54
C VAL A 71 -2.52 -21.99 1.52
N ALA A 72 -2.31 -20.95 2.31
CA ALA A 72 -3.28 -20.52 3.33
C ALA A 72 -4.62 -20.08 2.73
N ILE A 73 -4.59 -19.30 1.63
CA ILE A 73 -5.81 -18.80 1.00
C ILE A 73 -6.55 -19.83 0.15
N SER A 74 -5.87 -20.90 -0.30
CA SER A 74 -6.49 -22.01 -1.03
C SER A 74 -7.11 -23.08 -0.11
N GLY A 75 -7.19 -22.78 1.20
CA GLY A 75 -7.72 -23.73 2.19
C GLY A 75 -6.72 -24.80 2.63
N GLY A 76 -5.45 -24.67 2.22
CA GLY A 76 -4.37 -25.54 2.68
C GLY A 76 -4.00 -25.25 4.13
N VAL A 77 -3.54 -26.30 4.81
CA VAL A 77 -2.96 -26.19 6.14
C VAL A 77 -1.44 -26.04 5.97
N PRO A 78 -0.76 -25.17 6.75
CA PRO A 78 0.69 -25.05 6.70
C PRO A 78 1.39 -26.42 6.73
N SER A 79 2.44 -26.57 5.95
CA SER A 79 3.12 -27.87 5.70
C SER A 79 3.56 -28.60 6.97
N TYR A 80 3.78 -27.88 8.08
CA TYR A 80 4.08 -28.47 9.39
C TYR A 80 2.86 -29.06 10.11
N LEU A 81 1.64 -28.80 9.62
CA LEU A 81 0.39 -29.32 10.17
C LEU A 81 -0.32 -30.31 9.24
N SER A 82 0.05 -30.37 7.98
CA SER A 82 -0.57 -31.27 6.99
C SER A 82 0.41 -31.75 5.94
N THR A 83 0.11 -32.91 5.35
CA THR A 83 0.95 -33.58 4.34
C THR A 83 0.56 -33.27 2.89
N GLY A 84 -0.39 -32.36 2.66
CA GLY A 84 -0.89 -32.12 1.30
C GLY A 84 -1.16 -30.64 0.99
N LEU A 85 -0.77 -30.24 -0.22
CA LEU A 85 -1.25 -29.01 -0.86
C LEU A 85 -2.66 -29.24 -1.42
N PRO A 86 -3.50 -28.20 -1.48
CA PRO A 86 -4.76 -28.29 -2.23
C PRO A 86 -4.51 -28.74 -3.66
N GLU A 87 -5.29 -29.72 -4.16
CA GLU A 87 -5.10 -30.31 -5.48
C GLU A 87 -5.30 -29.31 -6.63
N ASP A 88 -6.07 -28.25 -6.39
CA ASP A 88 -6.40 -27.19 -7.33
C ASP A 88 -5.43 -26.00 -7.29
N LEU A 89 -4.47 -25.99 -6.34
CA LEU A 89 -3.50 -24.90 -6.25
C LEU A 89 -2.52 -24.96 -7.44
N HIS A 90 -2.56 -23.94 -8.29
CA HIS A 90 -1.73 -23.88 -9.48
C HIS A 90 -0.23 -23.90 -9.14
N PRO A 91 0.58 -24.81 -9.73
CA PRO A 91 1.99 -25.00 -9.35
C PRO A 91 2.85 -23.74 -9.40
N VAL A 92 2.54 -22.79 -10.29
CA VAL A 92 3.29 -21.52 -10.41
C VAL A 92 3.26 -20.66 -9.13
N LEU A 93 2.34 -20.93 -8.22
CA LEU A 93 2.18 -20.17 -6.97
C LEU A 93 3.00 -20.77 -5.81
N HIS A 94 3.46 -22.04 -5.92
CA HIS A 94 4.09 -22.72 -4.79
C HIS A 94 5.27 -23.64 -5.15
N ASP A 95 5.40 -24.10 -6.40
CA ASP A 95 6.46 -25.01 -6.85
C ASP A 95 7.46 -24.26 -7.73
N GLU A 96 8.64 -23.97 -7.21
CA GLU A 96 9.69 -23.25 -7.94
C GLU A 96 10.16 -23.99 -9.20
N ALA A 97 10.24 -25.34 -9.15
CA ALA A 97 10.69 -26.12 -10.29
C ALA A 97 9.65 -26.14 -11.41
N ALA A 98 8.38 -26.22 -11.08
CA ALA A 98 7.29 -26.10 -12.04
C ALA A 98 7.18 -24.66 -12.58
N ALA A 99 7.32 -23.66 -11.71
CA ALA A 99 7.28 -22.25 -12.08
C ALA A 99 8.43 -21.86 -13.03
N ALA A 100 9.64 -22.38 -12.81
CA ALA A 100 10.80 -22.16 -13.69
C ALA A 100 10.59 -22.73 -15.12
N ARG A 101 9.73 -23.74 -15.27
CA ARG A 101 9.34 -24.31 -16.59
C ARG A 101 8.10 -23.67 -17.21
N SER A 102 7.46 -22.77 -16.49
CA SER A 102 6.28 -22.04 -16.95
C SER A 102 6.67 -20.86 -17.84
N PRO A 103 5.72 -20.26 -18.58
CA PRO A 103 5.97 -19.02 -19.34
C PRO A 103 6.44 -17.84 -18.48
N TRP A 104 6.26 -17.90 -17.18
CA TRP A 104 6.68 -16.85 -16.25
C TRP A 104 8.09 -17.04 -15.70
N GLU A 105 8.70 -18.23 -15.89
CA GLU A 105 10.07 -18.60 -15.49
C GLU A 105 10.38 -18.41 -13.98
N SER A 106 9.36 -18.19 -13.16
CA SER A 106 9.47 -17.93 -11.72
C SER A 106 8.14 -18.15 -11.03
N LEU A 107 8.16 -18.31 -9.71
CA LEU A 107 6.95 -18.13 -8.91
C LEU A 107 6.36 -16.74 -9.17
N ILE A 108 5.04 -16.65 -9.16
CA ILE A 108 4.30 -15.39 -9.15
C ILE A 108 3.46 -15.28 -7.89
N ALA A 109 3.32 -14.06 -7.37
CA ALA A 109 2.49 -13.85 -6.20
C ALA A 109 1.00 -14.03 -6.55
N PHE A 110 0.27 -14.64 -5.62
CA PHE A 110 -1.19 -14.58 -5.70
C PHE A 110 -1.66 -13.12 -5.62
N PRO A 111 -2.67 -12.68 -6.40
CA PRO A 111 -3.05 -11.27 -6.46
C PRO A 111 -3.29 -10.63 -5.10
N MET A 112 -4.03 -11.27 -4.19
CA MET A 112 -4.30 -10.74 -2.86
C MET A 112 -3.08 -10.66 -1.94
N PHE A 113 -1.92 -11.23 -2.34
CA PHE A 113 -0.66 -11.04 -1.62
C PHE A 113 -0.27 -9.56 -1.50
N ALA A 114 -0.74 -8.72 -2.44
CA ALA A 114 -0.48 -7.29 -2.44
C ALA A 114 -0.95 -6.58 -1.15
N VAL A 115 -1.91 -7.14 -0.42
CA VAL A 115 -2.36 -6.59 0.87
C VAL A 115 -1.22 -6.51 1.88
N LEU A 116 -0.27 -7.46 1.88
CA LEU A 116 0.79 -7.54 2.89
C LEU A 116 1.74 -6.33 2.89
N PHE A 117 1.96 -5.71 1.74
CA PHE A 117 2.82 -4.54 1.64
C PHE A 117 2.03 -3.22 1.47
N SER A 118 0.82 -3.29 0.93
CA SER A 118 0.00 -2.10 0.71
C SER A 118 -0.75 -1.63 1.96
N ILE A 119 -0.95 -2.51 2.95
CA ILE A 119 -1.65 -2.16 4.19
C ILE A 119 -0.84 -1.20 5.10
N ALA A 120 0.49 -1.26 5.06
CA ALA A 120 1.35 -0.50 5.96
C ALA A 120 1.14 1.02 5.87
N PRO A 121 1.13 1.66 4.67
CA PRO A 121 0.84 3.09 4.59
C PRO A 121 -0.61 3.44 4.96
N ALA A 122 -1.57 2.54 4.72
CA ALA A 122 -2.96 2.75 5.14
C ALA A 122 -3.09 2.72 6.68
N GLN A 123 -2.42 1.78 7.34
CA GLN A 123 -2.34 1.75 8.80
C GLN A 123 -1.67 3.00 9.36
N ALA A 124 -0.54 3.42 8.76
CA ALA A 124 0.15 4.65 9.17
C ALA A 124 -0.75 5.89 9.04
N ALA A 125 -1.59 5.94 7.99
CA ALA A 125 -2.56 7.01 7.82
C ALA A 125 -3.61 7.01 8.95
N LEU A 126 -4.21 5.86 9.25
CA LEU A 126 -5.24 5.75 10.28
C LEU A 126 -4.70 6.00 11.71
N LEU A 127 -3.41 5.70 11.94
CA LEU A 127 -2.72 5.93 13.21
C LEU A 127 -2.12 7.34 13.35
N ASP A 128 -2.13 8.13 12.29
CA ASP A 128 -1.59 9.50 12.32
C ASP A 128 -2.50 10.40 13.18
N PRO A 129 -1.99 10.99 14.26
CA PRO A 129 -2.78 11.86 15.15
C PRO A 129 -3.46 13.03 14.42
N ALA A 130 -2.85 13.52 13.33
CA ALA A 130 -3.42 14.60 12.53
C ALA A 130 -4.66 14.18 11.71
N MET A 131 -4.93 12.88 11.62
CA MET A 131 -6.14 12.36 10.98
C MET A 131 -7.34 12.33 11.93
N GLU A 132 -7.09 12.44 13.26
CA GLU A 132 -8.14 12.44 14.31
C GLU A 132 -9.09 11.24 14.21
N VAL A 133 -8.55 10.05 13.84
CA VAL A 133 -9.31 8.80 13.68
C VAL A 133 -9.30 8.01 14.97
N ASP A 134 -10.48 7.61 15.46
CA ASP A 134 -10.61 6.59 16.48
C ASP A 134 -10.44 5.20 15.85
N VAL A 135 -9.25 4.62 15.99
CA VAL A 135 -8.90 3.34 15.36
C VAL A 135 -9.76 2.16 15.83
N PHE A 136 -10.36 2.25 17.02
CA PHE A 136 -11.26 1.21 17.53
C PHE A 136 -12.63 1.21 16.83
N ARG A 137 -12.93 2.28 16.09
CA ARG A 137 -14.16 2.42 15.31
C ARG A 137 -13.96 2.21 13.81
N VAL A 138 -12.71 1.88 13.41
CA VAL A 138 -12.37 1.64 12.00
C VAL A 138 -12.86 0.26 11.56
N LEU A 139 -13.51 0.25 10.41
CA LEU A 139 -13.84 -0.96 9.66
C LEU A 139 -13.16 -0.89 8.30
N HIS A 140 -12.54 -1.99 7.88
CA HIS A 140 -12.07 -2.14 6.51
C HIS A 140 -13.30 -2.37 5.61
N GLY A 141 -13.57 -1.44 4.72
CA GLY A 141 -14.75 -1.48 3.84
C GLY A 141 -14.46 -2.15 2.51
N GLU A 142 -13.41 -1.71 1.83
CA GLU A 142 -13.11 -2.17 0.48
C GLU A 142 -11.60 -2.14 0.20
N GLN A 143 -11.15 -3.04 -0.66
CA GLN A 143 -9.78 -3.10 -1.15
C GLN A 143 -9.78 -3.34 -2.66
N GLU A 144 -9.14 -2.44 -3.40
CA GLU A 144 -8.90 -2.57 -4.83
C GLU A 144 -7.40 -2.71 -5.10
N PHE A 145 -7.05 -3.47 -6.16
CA PHE A 145 -5.70 -3.56 -6.69
C PHE A 145 -5.70 -3.49 -8.21
N GLU A 146 -4.82 -2.67 -8.74
CA GLU A 146 -4.46 -2.59 -10.15
C GLU A 146 -3.02 -3.06 -10.31
N PHE A 147 -2.81 -4.20 -10.98
CA PHE A 147 -1.49 -4.77 -11.23
C PHE A 147 -0.96 -4.26 -12.57
N ARG A 148 0.24 -3.71 -12.55
CA ARG A 148 0.99 -3.29 -13.73
C ARG A 148 2.11 -4.26 -14.07
N GLU A 149 2.59 -5.00 -13.08
CA GLU A 149 3.63 -6.00 -13.22
C GLU A 149 3.33 -7.23 -12.38
N LEU A 150 3.87 -8.39 -12.81
CA LEU A 150 3.86 -9.59 -11.99
C LEU A 150 4.85 -9.43 -10.85
N LEU A 151 4.43 -9.82 -9.67
CA LEU A 151 5.27 -9.82 -8.48
C LEU A 151 5.97 -11.17 -8.34
N ARG A 152 7.29 -11.14 -8.14
CA ARG A 152 8.16 -12.32 -8.11
C ARG A 152 9.02 -12.35 -6.86
N PRO A 153 9.54 -13.51 -6.46
CA PRO A 153 10.54 -13.59 -5.41
C PRO A 153 11.74 -12.70 -5.74
N GLY A 154 12.24 -11.99 -4.73
CA GLY A 154 13.35 -11.06 -4.87
C GLY A 154 12.95 -9.62 -5.24
N ASP A 155 11.71 -9.37 -5.64
CA ASP A 155 11.26 -8.00 -5.87
C ASP A 155 11.32 -7.19 -4.57
N VAL A 156 11.77 -5.95 -4.71
CA VAL A 156 11.80 -4.97 -3.62
C VAL A 156 10.78 -3.88 -3.94
N LEU A 157 9.76 -3.77 -3.10
CA LEU A 157 8.68 -2.80 -3.28
C LEU A 157 8.85 -1.66 -2.28
N LEU A 158 8.69 -0.43 -2.76
CA LEU A 158 8.54 0.78 -1.96
C LEU A 158 7.11 1.28 -2.12
N THR A 159 6.33 1.22 -1.05
CA THR A 159 4.92 1.56 -1.07
C THR A 159 4.67 2.87 -0.34
N THR A 160 4.05 3.82 -1.03
CA THR A 160 3.60 5.10 -0.46
C THR A 160 2.07 5.16 -0.49
N GLY A 161 1.48 5.58 0.62
CA GLY A 161 0.05 5.87 0.72
C GLY A 161 -0.23 7.34 0.55
N THR A 162 -1.36 7.67 -0.05
CA THR A 162 -1.86 9.05 -0.19
C THR A 162 -3.33 9.10 0.17
N LEU A 163 -3.73 10.03 1.03
CA LEU A 163 -5.16 10.26 1.30
C LEU A 163 -5.82 10.86 0.05
N GLU A 164 -6.57 10.02 -0.66
CA GLU A 164 -7.26 10.38 -1.92
C GLU A 164 -8.60 11.06 -1.65
N SER A 165 -9.35 10.58 -0.65
CA SER A 165 -10.59 11.23 -0.24
C SER A 165 -10.92 11.02 1.25
N ARG A 166 -11.64 11.98 1.81
CA ARG A 166 -12.28 11.92 3.13
C ARG A 166 -13.68 12.53 2.99
N SER A 167 -14.70 11.78 3.37
CA SER A 167 -16.09 12.22 3.28
C SER A 167 -16.92 11.74 4.46
N ALA A 168 -17.91 12.53 4.86
CA ALA A 168 -18.88 12.14 5.89
C ALA A 168 -20.11 11.51 5.26
N ARG A 169 -20.63 10.45 5.90
CA ARG A 169 -21.92 9.82 5.58
C ARG A 169 -22.73 9.62 6.87
N GLY A 170 -23.64 10.55 7.15
CA GLY A 170 -24.33 10.62 8.43
C GLY A 170 -23.31 10.85 9.56
N ASN A 171 -23.31 9.98 10.58
CA ASN A 171 -22.33 10.05 11.68
C ASN A 171 -21.02 9.31 11.36
N ASN A 172 -20.89 8.69 10.19
CA ASN A 172 -19.70 7.93 9.81
C ASN A 172 -18.80 8.76 8.90
N GLU A 173 -17.50 8.47 8.94
CA GLU A 173 -16.54 9.00 7.98
C GLU A 173 -16.02 7.88 7.07
N LEU A 174 -15.74 8.23 5.83
CA LEU A 174 -15.16 7.37 4.82
C LEU A 174 -13.81 7.94 4.41
N PHE A 175 -12.77 7.12 4.48
CA PHE A 175 -11.41 7.43 4.03
C PHE A 175 -11.03 6.53 2.88
N VAL A 176 -10.49 7.11 1.81
CA VAL A 176 -9.87 6.35 0.72
C VAL A 176 -8.40 6.69 0.69
N ILE A 177 -7.56 5.67 0.90
CA ILE A 177 -6.12 5.80 0.87
C ILE A 177 -5.63 5.03 -0.35
N ARG A 178 -5.10 5.77 -1.34
CA ARG A 178 -4.41 5.18 -2.48
C ARG A 178 -3.02 4.77 -2.06
N THR A 179 -2.57 3.60 -2.53
CA THR A 179 -1.23 3.08 -2.31
C THR A 179 -0.55 2.83 -3.65
N ASP A 180 0.63 3.39 -3.84
CA ASP A 180 1.46 3.18 -5.01
C ASP A 180 2.73 2.41 -4.60
N SER A 181 2.89 1.19 -5.13
CA SER A 181 4.02 0.30 -4.86
C SER A 181 4.93 0.28 -6.08
N VAL A 182 6.12 0.85 -5.92
CA VAL A 182 7.14 0.95 -6.98
C VAL A 182 8.21 -0.10 -6.73
N ASN A 183 8.62 -0.82 -7.77
CA ASN A 183 9.65 -1.86 -7.67
C ASN A 183 11.08 -1.29 -7.68
N GLN A 184 12.09 -2.16 -7.53
CA GLN A 184 13.52 -1.81 -7.54
C GLN A 184 13.99 -1.15 -8.84
N HIS A 185 13.21 -1.22 -9.92
CA HIS A 185 13.52 -0.59 -11.22
C HIS A 185 12.80 0.75 -11.40
N GLY A 186 12.15 1.28 -10.34
CA GLY A 186 11.41 2.54 -10.41
C GLY A 186 10.07 2.45 -11.14
N ARG A 187 9.56 1.24 -11.41
CA ARG A 187 8.28 1.04 -12.11
C ARG A 187 7.14 0.80 -11.13
N LEU A 188 6.00 1.41 -11.38
CA LEU A 188 4.78 1.13 -10.64
C LEU A 188 4.36 -0.33 -10.88
N ALA A 189 4.47 -1.16 -9.86
CA ALA A 189 4.10 -2.57 -9.93
C ALA A 189 2.62 -2.80 -9.55
N VAL A 190 2.18 -2.14 -8.47
CA VAL A 190 0.80 -2.26 -7.98
C VAL A 190 0.30 -0.90 -7.50
N ARG A 191 -0.90 -0.55 -7.90
CA ARG A 191 -1.70 0.52 -7.28
C ARG A 191 -2.83 -0.10 -6.51
N GLY A 192 -3.02 0.33 -5.26
CA GLY A 192 -4.13 -0.10 -4.42
C GLY A 192 -4.99 1.07 -3.97
N ARG A 193 -6.23 0.78 -3.58
CA ARG A 193 -7.10 1.67 -2.80
C ARG A 193 -7.63 0.92 -1.61
N PHE A 194 -7.42 1.51 -0.45
CA PHE A 194 -7.93 1.03 0.82
C PHE A 194 -9.04 1.97 1.29
N THR A 195 -10.25 1.44 1.42
CA THR A 195 -11.40 2.20 1.90
C THR A 195 -11.69 1.81 3.35
N ALA A 196 -11.62 2.80 4.24
CA ALA A 196 -11.93 2.64 5.65
C ALA A 196 -13.20 3.40 6.04
N PHE A 197 -14.06 2.76 6.82
CA PHE A 197 -15.18 3.39 7.50
C PHE A 197 -14.82 3.63 8.96
N VAL A 198 -15.06 4.84 9.44
CA VAL A 198 -14.97 5.19 10.87
C VAL A 198 -16.37 5.46 11.37
N ARG A 199 -16.84 4.67 12.33
CA ARG A 199 -18.17 4.85 12.93
C ARG A 199 -18.17 6.09 13.82
N GLY A 200 -19.22 6.91 13.68
CA GLY A 200 -19.49 8.05 14.56
C GLY A 200 -20.08 7.70 15.91
#